data_609a79e6ca51361c14b1836acc226d80
#
_entry.id   609a79e6ca51361c14b1836acc226d80
#
_cell.length_a   1.000
_cell.length_b   1.000
_cell.length_c   1.000
_cell.angle_alpha   90.00
_cell.angle_beta   90.00
_cell.angle_gamma   90.00
#
_symmetry.space_group_name_H-M   'P 1'
#
loop_
_entity.id
_entity.type
_entity.pdbx_description
1 polymer ?
#
loop_
_entity_poly.entity_id
_entity_poly.type
_entity_poly.pdbx_seq_one_letter_code
_entity_poly.pdbx_strand_id
1 'polypeptide(L)'
;PKAAAPVGSYVATKEVGKFLFISGQISIDKDGNLIKGKLGKNFSVEEGYEAAKRCALNIITQTKKHLNGDLSKVKSCIKLTGFVNSTDDFTDQPKVINGASDTIVKIFGDAGMHTRAAVSTNSLPLGVAVEVDAIFELK
;
A
#
# COMPACT_ATOMS: atom_id res chain seq x y z
N PRO A 1 10.30 -1.08 11.35
CA PRO A 1 9.30 -0.03 11.54
C PRO A 1 8.10 -0.54 12.32
N LYS A 2 7.49 0.34 13.05
CA LYS A 2 6.33 0.01 13.86
C LYS A 2 5.06 0.07 13.00
N ALA A 3 4.15 -0.90 13.18
CA ALA A 3 2.88 -0.89 12.50
C ALA A 3 2.03 0.29 12.99
N ALA A 4 1.42 1.03 12.06
CA ALA A 4 0.54 2.13 12.39
C ALA A 4 -0.75 1.60 13.02
N ALA A 5 -1.24 2.26 14.06
CA ALA A 5 -2.54 1.95 14.65
C ALA A 5 -3.67 2.52 13.77
N PRO A 6 -4.79 1.80 13.62
CA PRO A 6 -5.94 2.34 12.90
C PRO A 6 -6.51 3.57 13.59
N VAL A 7 -6.96 4.53 12.78
CA VAL A 7 -7.67 5.70 13.27
C VAL A 7 -9.13 5.55 12.87
N GLY A 8 -9.95 5.05 13.80
CA GLY A 8 -11.36 4.82 13.55
C GLY A 8 -11.84 3.46 14.05
N SER A 9 -13.09 3.14 13.71
CA SER A 9 -13.76 1.92 14.18
C SER A 9 -13.50 0.76 13.22
N TYR A 10 -12.24 0.34 13.08
CA TYR A 10 -11.85 -0.77 12.23
C TYR A 10 -10.51 -1.35 12.68
N VAL A 11 -10.11 -2.46 12.07
CA VAL A 11 -8.84 -3.14 12.35
C VAL A 11 -7.89 -3.04 11.15
N ALA A 12 -6.59 -3.10 11.42
CA ALA A 12 -5.59 -3.05 10.36
C ALA A 12 -5.58 -4.31 9.50
N THR A 13 -5.86 -5.46 10.11
CA THR A 13 -5.82 -6.75 9.42
C THR A 13 -7.01 -7.60 9.84
N LYS A 14 -7.53 -8.39 8.89
CA LYS A 14 -8.62 -9.32 9.18
C LYS A 14 -8.48 -10.57 8.33
N GLU A 15 -8.51 -11.71 8.99
CA GLU A 15 -8.39 -13.01 8.34
C GLU A 15 -9.77 -13.66 8.21
N VAL A 16 -10.09 -14.12 6.99
CA VAL A 16 -11.34 -14.84 6.69
C VAL A 16 -10.97 -16.04 5.84
N GLY A 17 -11.16 -17.25 6.37
CA GLY A 17 -10.66 -18.45 5.72
C GLY A 17 -9.16 -18.37 5.58
N LYS A 18 -8.66 -18.49 4.35
CA LYS A 18 -7.22 -18.32 4.06
C LYS A 18 -6.87 -16.93 3.52
N PHE A 19 -7.82 -15.99 3.54
CA PHE A 19 -7.57 -14.64 3.03
C PHE A 19 -7.28 -13.68 4.17
N LEU A 20 -6.25 -12.88 3.96
CA LEU A 20 -5.85 -11.83 4.89
C LEU A 20 -6.06 -10.47 4.22
N PHE A 21 -6.96 -9.69 4.80
CA PHE A 21 -7.29 -8.36 4.31
C PHE A 21 -6.48 -7.33 5.10
N ILE A 22 -5.78 -6.46 4.39
CA ILE A 22 -5.01 -5.37 4.98
C ILE A 22 -5.71 -4.07 4.65
N SER A 23 -6.09 -3.31 5.67
CA SER A 23 -6.69 -1.98 5.51
C SER A 23 -5.73 -1.04 4.79
N GLY A 24 -6.27 0.02 4.19
CA GLY A 24 -5.48 1.01 3.47
C GLY A 24 -4.33 1.55 4.31
N GLN A 25 -3.12 1.48 3.77
CA GLN A 25 -1.91 2.01 4.39
C GLN A 25 -1.51 3.26 3.64
N ILE A 26 -1.39 4.36 4.35
CA ILE A 26 -1.01 5.65 3.77
C ILE A 26 0.51 5.77 3.65
N SER A 27 0.96 6.72 2.84
CA SER A 27 2.40 6.94 2.65
C SER A 27 2.99 7.61 3.89
N ILE A 28 3.61 6.79 4.74
CA ILE A 28 4.34 7.21 5.94
C ILE A 28 5.75 6.63 5.82
N ASP A 29 6.77 7.44 6.07
CA ASP A 29 8.15 6.97 6.00
C ASP A 29 8.55 6.19 7.26
N LYS A 30 9.78 5.68 7.26
CA LYS A 30 10.30 4.85 8.37
C LYS A 30 10.36 5.59 9.71
N ASP A 31 10.40 6.92 9.68
CA ASP A 31 10.49 7.76 10.87
C ASP A 31 9.12 8.22 11.36
N GLY A 32 8.05 7.77 10.71
CA GLY A 32 6.68 8.11 11.06
C GLY A 32 6.20 9.44 10.46
N ASN A 33 6.94 10.01 9.52
CA ASN A 33 6.56 11.26 8.87
C ASN A 33 5.65 10.99 7.68
N LEU A 34 4.59 11.79 7.55
CA LEU A 34 3.67 11.69 6.43
C LEU A 34 4.35 12.15 5.14
N ILE A 35 4.20 11.37 4.08
CA ILE A 35 4.63 11.76 2.73
C ILE A 35 3.42 12.39 2.05
N LYS A 36 3.39 13.72 2.02
CA LYS A 36 2.28 14.51 1.50
C LYS A 36 2.58 15.04 0.12
N GLY A 37 1.57 15.20 -0.70
CA GLY A 37 1.70 15.81 -2.00
C GLY A 37 0.54 15.45 -2.90
N LYS A 38 0.46 16.20 -4.02
CA LYS A 38 -0.58 15.99 -5.02
C LYS A 38 0.10 15.82 -6.38
N LEU A 39 -0.04 14.62 -6.95
CA LEU A 39 0.49 14.30 -8.26
C LEU A 39 -0.14 15.23 -9.31
N GLY A 40 0.68 15.71 -10.22
CA GLY A 40 0.24 16.68 -11.22
C GLY A 40 0.31 18.13 -10.77
N LYS A 41 0.52 18.40 -9.49
CA LYS A 41 0.61 19.77 -8.95
C LYS A 41 2.00 20.04 -8.34
N ASN A 42 2.33 19.37 -7.24
CA ASN A 42 3.56 19.65 -6.49
C ASN A 42 4.34 18.37 -6.16
N PHE A 43 4.04 17.28 -6.84
CA PHE A 43 4.62 15.98 -6.54
C PHE A 43 4.86 15.23 -7.85
N SER A 44 6.08 14.75 -8.07
CA SER A 44 6.44 14.07 -9.32
C SER A 44 6.03 12.60 -9.31
N VAL A 45 6.02 11.97 -10.49
CA VAL A 45 5.76 10.52 -10.62
C VAL A 45 6.80 9.73 -9.82
N GLU A 46 8.07 10.15 -9.87
CA GLU A 46 9.16 9.48 -9.14
C GLU A 46 8.94 9.57 -7.63
N GLU A 47 8.54 10.74 -7.13
CA GLU A 47 8.18 10.90 -5.72
C GLU A 47 6.96 10.05 -5.35
N GLY A 48 5.98 10.01 -6.25
CA GLY A 48 4.79 9.16 -6.07
C GLY A 48 5.14 7.68 -6.02
N TYR A 49 6.06 7.23 -6.87
CA TYR A 49 6.55 5.85 -6.87
C TYR A 49 7.15 5.49 -5.50
N GLU A 50 7.99 6.36 -4.96
CA GLU A 50 8.60 6.15 -3.63
C GLU A 50 7.55 6.17 -2.52
N ALA A 51 6.54 7.03 -2.62
CA ALA A 51 5.42 7.04 -1.66
C ALA A 51 4.65 5.74 -1.71
N ALA A 52 4.37 5.20 -2.90
CA ALA A 52 3.68 3.92 -3.08
C ALA A 52 4.52 2.76 -2.52
N LYS A 53 5.83 2.80 -2.72
CA LYS A 53 6.76 1.83 -2.11
C LYS A 53 6.63 1.83 -0.59
N ARG A 54 6.54 3.01 0.04
CA ARG A 54 6.34 3.09 1.49
C ARG A 54 5.01 2.48 1.92
N CYS A 55 3.94 2.69 1.14
CA CYS A 55 2.65 2.05 1.42
C CYS A 55 2.79 0.53 1.43
N ALA A 56 3.49 -0.04 0.43
CA ALA A 56 3.72 -1.49 0.37
C ALA A 56 4.53 -1.99 1.56
N LEU A 57 5.58 -1.27 1.97
CA LEU A 57 6.37 -1.64 3.14
C LEU A 57 5.51 -1.59 4.42
N ASN A 58 4.60 -0.63 4.51
CA ASN A 58 3.67 -0.54 5.63
C ASN A 58 2.65 -1.70 5.61
N ILE A 59 2.21 -2.14 4.43
CA ILE A 59 1.40 -3.35 4.26
C ILE A 59 2.16 -4.57 4.78
N ILE A 60 3.43 -4.71 4.40
CA ILE A 60 4.27 -5.82 4.87
C ILE A 60 4.43 -5.79 6.39
N THR A 61 4.62 -4.62 6.97
CA THR A 61 4.74 -4.46 8.43
C THR A 61 3.46 -4.95 9.12
N GLN A 62 2.28 -4.58 8.62
CA GLN A 62 1.00 -5.06 9.17
C GLN A 62 0.86 -6.57 9.00
N THR A 63 1.23 -7.11 7.84
CA THR A 63 1.16 -8.53 7.55
C THR A 63 2.06 -9.33 8.50
N LYS A 64 3.29 -8.86 8.71
CA LYS A 64 4.23 -9.49 9.67
C LYS A 64 3.68 -9.48 11.08
N LYS A 65 3.09 -8.35 11.50
CA LYS A 65 2.48 -8.25 12.82
C LYS A 65 1.36 -9.28 12.99
N HIS A 66 0.50 -9.42 11.99
CA HIS A 66 -0.60 -10.40 12.00
C HIS A 66 -0.07 -11.83 12.08
N LEU A 67 1.03 -12.14 11.39
CA LEU A 67 1.60 -13.47 11.28
C LEU A 67 2.71 -13.73 12.32
N ASN A 68 2.81 -12.91 13.36
CA ASN A 68 3.80 -13.03 14.43
C ASN A 68 5.24 -13.09 13.88
N GLY A 69 5.51 -12.32 12.82
CA GLY A 69 6.83 -12.17 12.21
C GLY A 69 7.14 -13.14 11.09
N ASP A 70 6.25 -14.08 10.78
CA ASP A 70 6.53 -15.16 9.82
C ASP A 70 5.85 -14.93 8.48
N LEU A 71 6.52 -14.22 7.57
CA LEU A 71 6.02 -13.98 6.21
C LEU A 71 5.96 -15.25 5.35
N SER A 72 6.62 -16.35 5.78
CA SER A 72 6.55 -17.60 5.03
C SER A 72 5.14 -18.20 5.02
N LYS A 73 4.26 -17.74 5.89
CA LYS A 73 2.85 -18.14 5.91
C LYS A 73 2.03 -17.53 4.77
N VAL A 74 2.56 -16.53 4.06
CA VAL A 74 1.88 -15.96 2.90
C VAL A 74 2.07 -16.90 1.71
N LYS A 75 0.97 -17.33 1.10
CA LYS A 75 0.99 -18.13 -0.12
C LYS A 75 1.13 -17.24 -1.35
N SER A 76 0.36 -16.17 -1.43
CA SER A 76 0.42 -15.23 -2.55
C SER A 76 -0.22 -13.89 -2.20
N CYS A 77 0.14 -12.86 -2.95
CA CYS A 77 -0.61 -11.62 -2.96
C CYS A 77 -1.71 -11.75 -4.01
N ILE A 78 -2.95 -11.48 -3.61
CA ILE A 78 -4.11 -11.62 -4.49
C ILE A 78 -4.41 -10.31 -5.19
N LYS A 79 -4.47 -9.20 -4.44
CA LYS A 79 -4.92 -7.92 -4.98
C LYS A 79 -4.30 -6.75 -4.24
N LEU A 80 -3.94 -5.71 -4.99
CA LEU A 80 -3.64 -4.39 -4.48
C LEU A 80 -4.64 -3.40 -5.08
N THR A 81 -5.11 -2.46 -4.27
CA THR A 81 -5.82 -1.28 -4.76
C THR A 81 -5.05 -0.06 -4.32
N GLY A 82 -4.60 0.71 -5.30
CA GLY A 82 -3.81 1.91 -5.05
C GLY A 82 -4.61 3.17 -5.36
N PHE A 83 -4.50 4.14 -4.46
CA PHE A 83 -5.17 5.45 -4.55
C PHE A 83 -4.12 6.54 -4.59
N VAL A 84 -4.19 7.37 -5.61
CA VAL A 84 -3.24 8.47 -5.82
C VAL A 84 -3.96 9.79 -5.59
N ASN A 85 -3.42 10.61 -4.69
CA ASN A 85 -3.88 11.99 -4.52
C ASN A 85 -3.38 12.79 -5.73
N SER A 86 -4.28 13.25 -6.59
CA SER A 86 -3.85 13.90 -7.83
C SER A 86 -4.80 14.98 -8.30
N THR A 87 -4.32 15.80 -9.25
CA THR A 87 -5.16 16.68 -10.04
C THR A 87 -6.07 15.87 -10.95
N ASP A 88 -7.12 16.51 -11.48
CA ASP A 88 -8.12 15.83 -12.32
C ASP A 88 -7.55 15.31 -13.63
N ASP A 89 -6.50 15.96 -14.14
CA ASP A 89 -5.89 15.62 -15.43
C ASP A 89 -4.71 14.64 -15.31
N PHE A 90 -4.36 14.20 -14.11
CA PHE A 90 -3.28 13.25 -13.91
C PHE A 90 -3.72 11.84 -14.33
N THR A 91 -2.94 11.18 -15.17
CA THR A 91 -3.28 9.85 -15.71
C THR A 91 -2.18 8.82 -15.57
N ASP A 92 -1.10 9.12 -14.85
CA ASP A 92 0.02 8.21 -14.64
C ASP A 92 -0.09 7.42 -13.33
N GLN A 93 -1.33 7.13 -12.86
CA GLN A 93 -1.55 6.32 -11.67
C GLN A 93 -0.82 4.97 -11.74
N PRO A 94 -0.83 4.25 -12.88
CA PRO A 94 -0.10 2.98 -12.95
C PRO A 94 1.38 3.11 -12.64
N LYS A 95 2.02 4.18 -13.11
CA LYS A 95 3.45 4.41 -12.86
C LYS A 95 3.74 4.67 -11.39
N VAL A 96 2.84 5.39 -10.72
CA VAL A 96 2.96 5.66 -9.28
C VAL A 96 2.78 4.36 -8.49
N ILE A 97 1.69 3.63 -8.75
CA ILE A 97 1.37 2.43 -7.97
C ILE A 97 2.33 1.28 -8.27
N ASN A 98 3.05 1.32 -9.38
CA ASN A 98 4.16 0.38 -9.61
C ASN A 98 5.16 0.37 -8.46
N GLY A 99 5.31 1.47 -7.71
CA GLY A 99 6.15 1.49 -6.52
C GLY A 99 5.72 0.45 -5.48
N ALA A 100 4.42 0.27 -5.32
CA ALA A 100 3.88 -0.76 -4.43
C ALA A 100 3.99 -2.14 -5.06
N SER A 101 3.56 -2.29 -6.32
CA SER A 101 3.57 -3.58 -7.01
C SER A 101 4.98 -4.15 -7.11
N ASP A 102 5.96 -3.34 -7.50
CA ASP A 102 7.35 -3.78 -7.64
C ASP A 102 7.91 -4.24 -6.29
N THR A 103 7.54 -3.55 -5.21
CA THR A 103 7.98 -3.92 -3.86
C THR A 103 7.41 -5.28 -3.44
N ILE A 104 6.12 -5.51 -3.68
CA ILE A 104 5.47 -6.79 -3.35
C ILE A 104 6.10 -7.93 -4.16
N VAL A 105 6.34 -7.73 -5.45
CA VAL A 105 6.96 -8.76 -6.30
C VAL A 105 8.40 -9.01 -5.86
N LYS A 106 9.14 -7.98 -5.49
CA LYS A 106 10.51 -8.12 -5.00
C LYS A 106 10.58 -8.97 -3.73
N ILE A 107 9.59 -8.80 -2.83
CA ILE A 107 9.57 -9.53 -1.55
C ILE A 107 9.11 -10.98 -1.74
N PHE A 108 8.09 -11.24 -2.56
CA PHE A 108 7.47 -12.56 -2.69
C PHE A 108 7.79 -13.29 -3.98
N GLY A 109 8.49 -12.66 -4.93
CA GLY A 109 8.74 -13.27 -6.24
C GLY A 109 7.44 -13.55 -6.99
N ASP A 110 7.32 -14.72 -7.61
CA ASP A 110 6.13 -15.09 -8.37
C ASP A 110 4.86 -15.06 -7.53
N ALA A 111 4.96 -15.38 -6.24
CA ALA A 111 3.83 -15.31 -5.32
C ALA A 111 3.35 -13.87 -5.08
N GLY A 112 4.14 -12.88 -5.45
CA GLY A 112 3.78 -11.47 -5.36
C GLY A 112 3.00 -10.94 -6.56
N MET A 113 2.90 -11.70 -7.66
CA MET A 113 2.13 -11.27 -8.82
C MET A 113 0.64 -11.26 -8.48
N HIS A 114 0.01 -10.12 -8.63
CA HIS A 114 -1.31 -9.81 -8.08
C HIS A 114 -2.20 -9.13 -9.11
N THR A 115 -3.49 -9.10 -8.86
CA THR A 115 -4.44 -8.25 -9.59
C THR A 115 -4.40 -6.84 -8.99
N ARG A 116 -4.79 -5.83 -9.77
CA ARG A 116 -4.63 -4.45 -9.31
C ARG A 116 -5.64 -3.49 -9.94
N ALA A 117 -6.05 -2.51 -9.14
CA ALA A 117 -6.61 -1.26 -9.64
C ALA A 117 -5.75 -0.11 -9.14
N ALA A 118 -5.50 0.89 -9.98
CA ALA A 118 -4.74 2.09 -9.63
C ALA A 118 -5.54 3.30 -10.12
N VAL A 119 -6.07 4.06 -9.18
CA VAL A 119 -6.99 5.17 -9.46
C VAL A 119 -6.57 6.40 -8.66
N SER A 120 -7.14 7.55 -9.02
CA SER A 120 -6.91 8.79 -8.30
C SER A 120 -8.11 9.18 -7.46
N THR A 121 -7.82 9.93 -6.41
CA THR A 121 -8.80 10.72 -5.67
C THR A 121 -8.32 12.17 -5.67
N ASN A 122 -9.23 13.11 -5.48
CA ASN A 122 -8.85 14.52 -5.41
C ASN A 122 -8.26 14.92 -4.06
N SER A 123 -8.32 14.03 -3.07
CA SER A 123 -7.67 14.21 -1.77
C SER A 123 -7.56 12.86 -1.07
N LEU A 124 -6.60 12.73 -0.16
CA LEU A 124 -6.43 11.56 0.69
C LEU A 124 -6.33 11.99 2.14
N PRO A 125 -6.59 11.06 3.09
CA PRO A 125 -6.49 11.36 4.52
C PRO A 125 -5.15 12.02 4.86
N LEU A 126 -5.19 13.04 5.68
CA LEU A 126 -4.01 13.76 6.18
C LEU A 126 -3.16 14.41 5.08
N GLY A 127 -3.70 14.50 3.86
CA GLY A 127 -2.97 15.08 2.73
C GLY A 127 -1.87 14.21 2.14
N VAL A 128 -1.85 12.92 2.45
CA VAL A 128 -0.81 12.02 1.91
C VAL A 128 -0.94 11.88 0.40
N ALA A 129 0.17 11.50 -0.23
CA ALA A 129 0.24 11.36 -1.69
C ALA A 129 -0.38 10.07 -2.20
N VAL A 130 -0.26 8.98 -1.44
CA VAL A 130 -0.65 7.64 -1.89
C VAL A 130 -1.23 6.84 -0.73
N GLU A 131 -2.17 5.97 -1.05
CA GLU A 131 -2.71 4.97 -0.13
C GLU A 131 -2.91 3.65 -0.88
N VAL A 132 -2.59 2.52 -0.24
CA VAL A 132 -2.72 1.19 -0.87
C VAL A 132 -3.31 0.22 0.15
N ASP A 133 -4.28 -0.59 -0.29
CA ASP A 133 -4.75 -1.74 0.48
C ASP A 133 -4.38 -3.05 -0.21
N ALA A 134 -4.52 -4.16 0.49
CA ALA A 134 -4.09 -5.45 -0.03
C ALA A 134 -4.96 -6.60 0.45
N ILE A 135 -4.97 -7.67 -0.34
CA ILE A 135 -5.52 -8.97 0.04
C ILE A 135 -4.44 -10.01 -0.26
N PHE A 136 -4.10 -10.81 0.76
CA PHE A 136 -3.18 -11.95 0.63
C PHE A 136 -3.92 -13.26 0.82
N GLU A 137 -3.38 -14.32 0.23
CA GLU A 137 -3.79 -15.69 0.53
C GLU A 137 -2.72 -16.29 1.44
N LEU A 138 -3.16 -16.96 2.50
CA LEU A 138 -2.28 -17.66 3.46
C LEU A 138 -2.23 -19.15 3.12
N LYS A 139 -1.15 -19.79 3.53
CA LYS A 139 -0.96 -21.24 3.36
C LYS A 139 -1.90 -22.05 4.24
#